data_07ca746515af0cb55d9492b3469c1f9d
#
_entry.id   07ca746515af0cb55d9492b3469c1f9d
#
_cell.length_a   1.000
_cell.length_b   1.000
_cell.length_c   1.000
_cell.angle_alpha   90.00
_cell.angle_beta   90.00
_cell.angle_gamma   90.00
#
_symmetry.space_group_name_H-M   'P 1'
#
loop_
_entity.id
_entity.type
_entity.pdbx_description
1 polymer ?
#
loop_
_entity_poly.entity_id
_entity_poly.type
_entity_poly.pdbx_seq_one_letter_code
_entity_poly.pdbx_strand_id
1 'polypeptide(L)'
;MAPVVPDPRRTKAFATAAAFEKWLAAHHARETELWLQIHKKASGRRTVTYAEALDVALCWGWIDGLKKSFDEESFLQRFTPRTAKSIWSQVNRDHVQRLVTAGRMTKHGQRQVTLAKADGRWAAAYAPIRSASAESIPEDLRAAIDSAHAH
;
A
#
# COMPACT_ATOMS: atom_id res chain seq x y z
N MET A 1 -19.13 9.89 -14.11
CA MET A 1 -18.47 8.60 -13.83
C MET A 1 -19.13 7.93 -12.64
N ALA A 2 -19.42 6.66 -12.77
CA ALA A 2 -20.06 5.93 -11.68
C ALA A 2 -19.10 5.75 -10.51
N PRO A 3 -19.59 5.83 -9.27
CA PRO A 3 -18.75 5.58 -8.11
C PRO A 3 -18.30 4.12 -8.08
N VAL A 4 -17.13 3.89 -7.51
CA VAL A 4 -16.63 2.53 -7.29
C VAL A 4 -17.45 1.89 -6.17
N VAL A 5 -18.02 0.73 -6.45
CA VAL A 5 -18.83 -0.02 -5.47
C VAL A 5 -18.06 -1.30 -5.09
N PRO A 6 -17.75 -1.50 -3.80
CA PRO A 6 -17.07 -2.72 -3.39
C PRO A 6 -17.88 -3.97 -3.72
N ASP A 7 -17.18 -4.98 -4.26
CA ASP A 7 -17.79 -6.27 -4.57
C ASP A 7 -17.89 -7.10 -3.30
N PRO A 8 -19.12 -7.46 -2.84
CA PRO A 8 -19.25 -8.26 -1.61
C PRO A 8 -18.50 -9.59 -1.65
N ARG A 9 -18.34 -10.18 -2.85
CA ARG A 9 -17.61 -11.44 -2.98
C ARG A 9 -16.11 -11.28 -2.78
N ARG A 10 -15.60 -10.05 -2.84
CA ARG A 10 -14.19 -9.74 -2.66
C ARG A 10 -13.97 -8.87 -1.43
N THR A 11 -14.92 -8.86 -0.52
CA THR A 11 -14.84 -8.15 0.75
C THR A 11 -14.61 -9.16 1.86
N LYS A 12 -13.52 -8.98 2.60
CA LYS A 12 -13.13 -9.91 3.66
C LYS A 12 -12.59 -9.15 4.86
N ALA A 13 -12.73 -9.76 6.04
CA ALA A 13 -12.17 -9.25 7.27
C ALA A 13 -11.20 -10.29 7.84
N PHE A 14 -10.09 -9.83 8.39
CA PHE A 14 -9.11 -10.72 9.01
C PHE A 14 -8.81 -10.21 10.42
N ALA A 15 -8.72 -11.13 11.36
CA ALA A 15 -8.44 -10.77 12.74
C ALA A 15 -6.97 -10.39 12.97
N THR A 16 -6.06 -10.86 12.12
CA THR A 16 -4.63 -10.66 12.27
C THR A 16 -3.96 -10.42 10.93
N ALA A 17 -2.77 -9.82 10.97
CA ALA A 17 -1.94 -9.67 9.78
C ALA A 17 -1.57 -11.02 9.18
N ALA A 18 -1.30 -12.01 10.02
CA ALA A 18 -0.94 -13.34 9.56
C ALA A 18 -2.06 -13.98 8.74
N ALA A 19 -3.31 -13.76 9.14
CA ALA A 19 -4.46 -14.29 8.40
C ALA A 19 -4.57 -13.65 7.02
N PHE A 20 -4.35 -12.34 6.93
CA PHE A 20 -4.35 -11.64 5.66
C PHE A 20 -3.20 -12.13 4.77
N GLU A 21 -2.02 -12.31 5.35
CA GLU A 21 -0.88 -12.82 4.59
C GLU A 21 -1.14 -14.22 4.05
N LYS A 22 -1.78 -15.07 4.83
CA LYS A 22 -2.15 -16.41 4.39
C LYS A 22 -3.09 -16.35 3.19
N TRP A 23 -4.05 -15.42 3.21
CA TRP A 23 -4.94 -15.21 2.07
C TRP A 23 -4.16 -14.79 0.83
N LEU A 24 -3.24 -13.83 0.97
CA LEU A 24 -2.43 -13.36 -0.14
C LEU A 24 -1.55 -14.49 -0.70
N ALA A 25 -0.96 -15.31 0.18
CA ALA A 25 -0.14 -16.43 -0.27
C ALA A 25 -0.93 -17.36 -1.18
N ALA A 26 -2.21 -17.58 -0.87
CA ALA A 26 -3.06 -18.49 -1.64
C ALA A 26 -3.67 -17.83 -2.89
N HIS A 27 -3.84 -16.51 -2.90
CA HIS A 27 -4.68 -15.86 -3.91
C HIS A 27 -3.99 -14.75 -4.71
N HIS A 28 -2.81 -14.29 -4.32
CA HIS A 28 -2.21 -13.10 -4.92
C HIS A 28 -2.05 -13.17 -6.44
N ALA A 29 -1.84 -14.35 -6.99
CA ALA A 29 -1.59 -14.51 -8.42
C ALA A 29 -2.88 -14.59 -9.24
N ARG A 30 -4.01 -14.80 -8.59
CA ARG A 30 -5.29 -14.99 -9.28
C ARG A 30 -6.29 -13.89 -9.05
N GLU A 31 -6.25 -13.26 -7.87
CA GLU A 31 -7.18 -12.20 -7.55
C GLU A 31 -6.66 -10.87 -8.03
N THR A 32 -7.58 -10.01 -8.45
CA THR A 32 -7.23 -8.68 -8.96
C THR A 32 -7.61 -7.56 -8.01
N GLU A 33 -8.28 -7.88 -6.91
CA GLU A 33 -8.61 -6.91 -5.89
C GLU A 33 -9.10 -7.60 -4.63
N LEU A 34 -8.98 -6.90 -3.52
CA LEU A 34 -9.57 -7.29 -2.26
C LEU A 34 -10.04 -6.01 -1.57
N TRP A 35 -11.27 -6.02 -1.07
CA TRP A 35 -11.77 -4.98 -0.18
C TRP A 35 -11.63 -5.53 1.25
N LEU A 36 -10.69 -4.99 1.98
CA LEU A 36 -10.38 -5.43 3.34
C LEU A 36 -11.20 -4.62 4.33
N GLN A 37 -12.07 -5.31 5.09
CA GLN A 37 -12.83 -4.66 6.14
C GLN A 37 -11.95 -4.52 7.38
N ILE A 38 -11.75 -3.28 7.80
CA ILE A 38 -10.92 -2.97 8.97
C ILE A 38 -11.82 -2.34 10.01
N HIS A 39 -11.87 -2.94 11.21
CA HIS A 39 -12.68 -2.41 12.29
C HIS A 39 -11.94 -1.28 12.99
N LYS A 40 -12.68 -0.24 13.35
CA LYS A 40 -12.12 0.90 14.05
C LYS A 40 -11.72 0.49 15.46
N LYS A 41 -10.71 1.14 15.99
CA LYS A 41 -10.22 0.84 17.34
C LYS A 41 -11.33 0.90 18.36
N ALA A 42 -12.21 1.88 18.26
CA ALA A 42 -13.31 2.09 19.21
C ALA A 42 -14.33 0.95 19.22
N SER A 43 -14.36 0.10 18.19
CA SER A 43 -15.30 -1.02 18.12
C SER A 43 -14.97 -2.12 19.12
N GLY A 44 -13.71 -2.20 19.55
CA GLY A 44 -13.25 -3.27 20.42
C GLY A 44 -13.07 -4.61 19.71
N ARG A 45 -13.33 -4.68 18.41
CA ARG A 45 -13.18 -5.92 17.65
C ARG A 45 -11.72 -6.16 17.27
N ARG A 46 -11.32 -7.44 17.29
CA ARG A 46 -10.00 -7.82 16.81
C ARG A 46 -9.97 -7.67 15.29
N THR A 47 -8.95 -6.99 14.80
CA THR A 47 -8.85 -6.70 13.37
C THR A 47 -7.40 -6.47 12.99
N VAL A 48 -7.06 -6.83 11.74
CA VAL A 48 -5.81 -6.34 11.17
C VAL A 48 -5.93 -4.82 11.04
N THR A 49 -4.84 -4.10 11.37
CA THR A 49 -4.85 -2.65 11.21
C THR A 49 -4.45 -2.27 9.78
N TYR A 50 -4.74 -1.02 9.40
CA TYR A 50 -4.31 -0.53 8.09
C TYR A 50 -2.79 -0.64 7.93
N ALA A 51 -2.03 -0.23 8.94
CA ALA A 51 -0.56 -0.27 8.87
C ALA A 51 -0.05 -1.70 8.68
N GLU A 52 -0.62 -2.65 9.43
CA GLU A 52 -0.23 -4.05 9.27
C GLU A 52 -0.59 -4.59 7.88
N ALA A 53 -1.78 -4.24 7.41
CA ALA A 53 -2.25 -4.70 6.10
C ALA A 53 -1.38 -4.15 4.98
N LEU A 54 -1.00 -2.88 5.07
CA LEU A 54 -0.12 -2.28 4.06
C LEU A 54 1.24 -2.98 4.02
N ASP A 55 1.82 -3.27 5.17
CA ASP A 55 3.09 -3.99 5.23
C ASP A 55 2.98 -5.35 4.54
N VAL A 56 1.93 -6.10 4.86
CA VAL A 56 1.70 -7.42 4.24
C VAL A 56 1.53 -7.28 2.73
N ALA A 57 0.72 -6.32 2.29
CA ALA A 57 0.46 -6.11 0.86
C ALA A 57 1.76 -5.79 0.12
N LEU A 58 2.59 -4.89 0.65
CA LEU A 58 3.85 -4.53 0.02
C LEU A 58 4.79 -5.74 -0.11
N CYS A 59 4.81 -6.60 0.90
CA CYS A 59 5.63 -7.80 0.87
C CYS A 59 5.23 -8.76 -0.25
N TRP A 60 3.99 -8.70 -0.71
CA TRP A 60 3.45 -9.57 -1.75
C TRP A 60 3.26 -8.87 -3.09
N GLY A 61 3.74 -7.65 -3.23
CA GLY A 61 3.64 -6.90 -4.48
C GLY A 61 2.28 -6.30 -4.74
N TRP A 62 1.50 -6.09 -3.69
CA TRP A 62 0.20 -5.43 -3.75
C TRP A 62 0.32 -4.02 -3.19
N ILE A 63 -0.71 -3.20 -3.37
CA ILE A 63 -0.73 -1.81 -2.92
C ILE A 63 -2.15 -1.43 -2.52
N ASP A 64 -2.25 -0.48 -1.59
CA ASP A 64 -3.53 0.07 -1.17
C ASP A 64 -4.07 1.03 -2.23
N GLY A 65 -5.40 1.11 -2.27
CA GLY A 65 -6.10 2.03 -3.16
C GLY A 65 -7.16 2.81 -2.38
N LEU A 66 -8.39 2.78 -2.87
CA LEU A 66 -9.48 3.55 -2.28
C LEU A 66 -9.84 3.08 -0.88
N LYS A 67 -10.30 4.03 -0.07
CA LYS A 67 -10.87 3.76 1.24
C LYS A 67 -12.33 4.20 1.20
N LYS A 68 -13.23 3.36 1.73
CA LYS A 68 -14.66 3.67 1.78
C LYS A 68 -15.22 3.36 3.15
N SER A 69 -16.16 4.19 3.63
CA SER A 69 -16.91 3.88 4.83
C SER A 69 -17.75 2.63 4.59
N PHE A 70 -17.91 1.80 5.60
CA PHE A 70 -18.74 0.61 5.50
C PHE A 70 -19.89 0.64 6.49
N ASP A 71 -19.58 0.77 7.78
CA ASP A 71 -20.61 0.93 8.82
C ASP A 71 -20.03 1.82 9.92
N GLU A 72 -20.73 1.91 11.06
CA GLU A 72 -20.31 2.81 12.14
C GLU A 72 -19.00 2.36 12.79
N GLU A 73 -18.65 1.08 12.66
CA GLU A 73 -17.52 0.50 13.36
C GLU A 73 -16.38 0.05 12.45
N SER A 74 -16.55 0.17 11.13
CA SER A 74 -15.54 -0.32 10.21
C SER A 74 -15.52 0.46 8.90
N PHE A 75 -14.42 0.30 8.18
CA PHE A 75 -14.29 0.83 6.83
C PHE A 75 -13.68 -0.23 5.92
N LEU A 76 -13.76 0.00 4.62
CA LEU A 76 -13.18 -0.88 3.62
C LEU A 76 -11.96 -0.22 3.00
N GLN A 77 -10.87 -0.97 2.92
CA GLN A 77 -9.65 -0.54 2.25
C GLN A 77 -9.39 -1.44 1.06
N ARG A 78 -9.33 -0.86 -0.14
CA ARG A 78 -9.06 -1.64 -1.33
C ARG A 78 -7.57 -1.92 -1.46
N PHE A 79 -7.24 -3.17 -1.82
CA PHE A 79 -5.87 -3.57 -2.16
C PHE A 79 -5.89 -4.23 -3.52
N THR A 80 -4.86 -3.96 -4.33
CA THR A 80 -4.73 -4.52 -5.68
C THR A 80 -3.29 -4.88 -5.96
N PRO A 81 -3.04 -5.83 -6.87
CA PRO A 81 -1.68 -6.09 -7.32
C PRO A 81 -1.08 -4.86 -7.98
N ARG A 82 0.20 -4.61 -7.76
CA ARG A 82 0.90 -3.58 -8.49
C ARG A 82 1.04 -3.96 -9.96
N THR A 83 1.05 -2.95 -10.81
CA THR A 83 1.26 -3.12 -12.25
C THR A 83 2.49 -2.33 -12.68
N ALA A 84 2.86 -2.47 -13.95
CA ALA A 84 3.97 -1.73 -14.52
C ALA A 84 3.75 -0.22 -14.50
N LYS A 85 2.50 0.22 -14.30
CA LYS A 85 2.16 1.64 -14.25
C LYS A 85 2.02 2.16 -12.83
N SER A 86 2.12 1.30 -11.82
CA SER A 86 1.98 1.73 -10.43
C SER A 86 3.12 2.67 -10.05
N ILE A 87 2.77 3.83 -9.52
CA ILE A 87 3.78 4.79 -9.04
C ILE A 87 4.17 4.45 -7.61
N TRP A 88 5.30 5.00 -7.18
CA TRP A 88 5.83 4.79 -5.84
C TRP A 88 5.84 6.11 -5.07
N SER A 89 5.52 6.05 -3.78
CA SER A 89 5.69 7.18 -2.88
C SER A 89 6.95 6.99 -2.06
N GLN A 90 7.49 8.08 -1.54
CA GLN A 90 8.63 8.02 -0.63
C GLN A 90 8.27 7.19 0.60
N VAL A 91 7.05 7.34 1.11
CA VAL A 91 6.59 6.59 2.27
C VAL A 91 6.63 5.08 2.01
N ASN A 92 6.16 4.66 0.85
CA ASN A 92 6.14 3.23 0.52
C ASN A 92 7.55 2.69 0.26
N ARG A 93 8.46 3.50 -0.27
CA ARG A 93 9.87 3.11 -0.38
C ARG A 93 10.46 2.85 1.00
N ASP A 94 10.17 3.73 1.95
CA ASP A 94 10.68 3.60 3.32
C ASP A 94 10.13 2.34 3.98
N HIS A 95 8.83 2.06 3.80
CA HIS A 95 8.24 0.81 4.30
C HIS A 95 8.93 -0.40 3.71
N VAL A 96 9.15 -0.42 2.39
CA VAL A 96 9.80 -1.55 1.74
C VAL A 96 11.20 -1.76 2.26
N GLN A 97 11.98 -0.69 2.44
CA GLN A 97 13.34 -0.82 2.97
C GLN A 97 13.34 -1.45 4.35
N ARG A 98 12.41 -1.03 5.20
CA ARG A 98 12.25 -1.61 6.53
C ARG A 98 11.87 -3.09 6.45
N LEU A 99 10.96 -3.44 5.54
CA LEU A 99 10.50 -4.82 5.38
C LEU A 99 11.58 -5.73 4.80
N VAL A 100 12.39 -5.22 3.89
CA VAL A 100 13.54 -5.96 3.36
C VAL A 100 14.52 -6.26 4.49
N THR A 101 14.85 -5.25 5.29
CA THR A 101 15.77 -5.40 6.41
C THR A 101 15.24 -6.42 7.42
N ALA A 102 13.93 -6.45 7.63
CA ALA A 102 13.31 -7.40 8.56
C ALA A 102 13.16 -8.81 7.98
N GLY A 103 13.54 -9.02 6.73
CA GLY A 103 13.43 -10.33 6.08
C GLY A 103 12.02 -10.75 5.73
N ARG A 104 11.10 -9.80 5.62
CA ARG A 104 9.69 -10.09 5.38
C ARG A 104 9.28 -10.07 3.91
N MET A 105 10.07 -9.43 3.04
CA MET A 105 9.71 -9.31 1.62
C MET A 105 9.73 -10.67 0.94
N THR A 106 8.65 -11.00 0.22
CA THR A 106 8.62 -12.19 -0.60
C THR A 106 9.22 -11.89 -1.97
N LYS A 107 9.48 -12.94 -2.76
CA LYS A 107 9.99 -12.76 -4.12
C LYS A 107 9.03 -11.96 -4.98
N HIS A 108 7.73 -12.04 -4.71
CA HIS A 108 6.70 -11.31 -5.47
C HIS A 108 6.78 -9.81 -5.21
N GLY A 109 6.95 -9.44 -3.94
CA GLY A 109 7.15 -8.04 -3.58
C GLY A 109 8.49 -7.51 -4.10
N GLN A 110 9.55 -8.30 -3.95
CA GLN A 110 10.87 -7.91 -4.43
C GLN A 110 10.87 -7.70 -5.95
N ARG A 111 10.12 -8.51 -6.68
CA ARG A 111 10.01 -8.35 -8.13
C ARG A 111 9.47 -6.96 -8.49
N GLN A 112 8.44 -6.49 -7.78
CA GLN A 112 7.87 -5.18 -8.05
C GLN A 112 8.88 -4.06 -7.77
N VAL A 113 9.68 -4.22 -6.73
CA VAL A 113 10.73 -3.26 -6.41
C VAL A 113 11.80 -3.25 -7.50
N THR A 114 12.24 -4.43 -7.93
CA THR A 114 13.25 -4.56 -8.97
C THR A 114 12.79 -3.93 -10.28
N LEU A 115 11.55 -4.18 -10.67
CA LEU A 115 10.98 -3.58 -11.89
C LEU A 115 10.92 -2.06 -11.78
N ALA A 116 10.51 -1.55 -10.63
CA ALA A 116 10.42 -0.10 -10.42
C ALA A 116 11.79 0.56 -10.46
N LYS A 117 12.81 -0.10 -9.93
CA LYS A 117 14.18 0.43 -9.99
C LYS A 117 14.69 0.45 -11.42
N ALA A 118 14.37 -0.58 -12.19
CA ALA A 118 14.85 -0.71 -13.56
C ALA A 118 14.25 0.34 -14.49
N ASP A 119 13.00 0.73 -14.27
CA ASP A 119 12.32 1.67 -15.17
C ASP A 119 12.22 3.11 -14.62
N GLY A 120 12.90 3.40 -13.52
CA GLY A 120 12.97 4.75 -12.98
C GLY A 120 11.87 5.16 -12.02
N ARG A 121 10.83 4.33 -11.87
CA ARG A 121 9.71 4.68 -10.97
C ARG A 121 10.14 4.75 -9.52
N TRP A 122 11.10 3.92 -9.12
CA TRP A 122 11.61 3.94 -7.74
C TRP A 122 12.32 5.25 -7.44
N ALA A 123 13.19 5.69 -8.35
CA ALA A 123 13.92 6.95 -8.17
C ALA A 123 12.99 8.16 -8.23
N ALA A 124 11.88 8.03 -8.96
CA ALA A 124 10.93 9.12 -9.15
C ALA A 124 9.88 9.19 -8.03
N ALA A 125 10.03 8.43 -6.94
CA ALA A 125 9.06 8.38 -5.85
C ALA A 125 8.73 9.79 -5.34
N TYR A 126 7.43 10.08 -5.23
CA TYR A 126 6.98 11.41 -4.83
C TYR A 126 7.02 11.59 -3.31
N ALA A 127 7.28 12.84 -2.90
CA ALA A 127 7.31 13.20 -1.49
C ALA A 127 5.88 13.27 -0.93
N PRO A 128 5.70 13.09 0.40
CA PRO A 128 4.40 13.28 1.01
C PRO A 128 3.86 14.69 0.76
N ILE A 129 2.57 14.80 0.49
CA ILE A 129 1.92 16.09 0.24
C ILE A 129 2.14 17.05 1.39
N ARG A 130 2.03 16.54 2.61
CA ARG A 130 2.23 17.35 3.81
C ARG A 130 3.60 18.02 3.83
N SER A 131 4.64 17.30 3.47
CA SER A 131 6.00 17.86 3.40
C SER A 131 6.10 18.92 2.34
N ALA A 132 5.50 18.67 1.19
CA ALA A 132 5.56 19.61 0.08
C ALA A 132 4.92 20.93 0.46
N SER A 133 3.83 20.89 1.20
CA SER A 133 3.12 22.11 1.56
C SER A 133 3.86 22.94 2.59
N ALA A 134 4.74 22.35 3.32
CA ALA A 134 5.44 23.06 4.40
C ALA A 134 6.44 24.04 3.86
N GLU A 135 6.93 23.84 2.73
CA GLU A 135 7.92 24.72 2.25
C GLU A 135 7.88 25.00 0.85
N SER A 136 7.83 24.77 0.76
CA SER A 136 8.14 24.91 -0.04
C SER A 136 8.89 24.63 -0.80
N ILE A 137 9.01 24.35 -1.07
CA ILE A 137 9.77 23.97 -1.45
C ILE A 137 10.19 24.19 -2.42
N PRO A 138 10.70 24.51 -2.73
CA PRO A 138 11.19 24.68 -3.53
C PRO A 138 11.70 24.30 -4.36
N GLU A 139 12.11 24.25 -4.60
CA GLU A 139 12.57 24.04 -5.16
C GLU A 139 12.90 23.23 -5.63
N ASP A 140 13.07 22.86 -5.54
CA ASP A 140 13.25 22.13 -5.72
C ASP A 140 12.76 21.29 -6.01
N LEU A 141 12.26 21.28 -5.80
CA LEU A 141 11.79 20.65 -5.67
C LEU A 141 11.56 20.32 -6.35
N ARG A 142 12.00 20.73 -6.46
CA ARG A 142 12.10 20.54 -6.76
C ARG A 142 12.47 19.97 -7.24
N ALA A 143 12.93 19.71 -7.56
CA ALA A 143 13.29 19.09 -7.67
C ALA A 143 13.24 18.24 -7.59
N ALA A 144 13.25 18.01 -7.15
CA ALA A 144 12.96 17.43 -6.79
C ALA A 144 12.77 16.74 -6.55
N ILE A 145 12.86 16.96 -6.38
CA ILE A 145 12.78 16.80 -5.84
C ILE A 145 13.14 16.28 -5.68
N ASP A 146 13.85 16.32 -5.65
CA ASP A 146 14.27 16.16 -5.43
C ASP A 146 14.65 15.46 -5.34
N SER A 147 15.17 15.43 -5.63
CA SER A 147 15.43 15.09 -5.40
C SER A 147 15.60 14.48 -4.97
N ALA A 148 15.90 14.42 -4.97
CA ALA A 148 15.84 14.36 -4.39
C ALA A 148 15.94 14.01 -3.84
N HIS A 149 16.31 13.98 -3.89
CA HIS A 149 16.28 14.10 -3.21
C HIS A 149 16.33 13.67 -2.93
N ALA A 150 16.65 13.67 -3.13
CA ALA A 150 16.54 13.65 -2.83
C ALA A 150 16.55 13.21 -2.51
N HIS A 151 16.91 13.12 -2.56
CA HIS A 151 16.70 13.13 -2.08
C HIS A 151 16.62 12.80 -1.85
#